data_c406508afecaaacbf6f3b0da7e988c64
#
_entry.id   c406508afecaaacbf6f3b0da7e988c64
#
_cell.length_a   1.000
_cell.length_b   1.000
_cell.length_c   1.000
_cell.angle_alpha   90.00
_cell.angle_beta   90.00
_cell.angle_gamma   90.00
#
_symmetry.space_group_name_H-M   'P 1'
#
loop_
_entity.id
_entity.type
_entity.pdbx_description
1 polymer ?
#
loop_
_entity_poly.entity_id
_entity_poly.type
_entity_poly.pdbx_seq_one_letter_code
_entity_poly.pdbx_strand_id
1 'polypeptide(L)'
;MLNNVILMGRLCSDPELRTTSTNKSVANFRIAVDRGYSKGEDKKADFITIVAWENTADFVGKYFHKSDMIALRGEIQTRSYEDNNGNKRTAFEVLAREVSFCGGKNEANQAPTQMSTPDFEEIDDDEELPF
;
A
#
# COMPACT_ATOMS: atom_id res chain seq x y z
N MET A 1 19.47 -12.19 -9.76
CA MET A 1 18.69 -11.02 -10.20
C MET A 1 17.93 -10.43 -9.07
N LEU A 2 17.74 -9.13 -9.11
CA LEU A 2 17.01 -8.43 -8.08
C LEU A 2 15.71 -7.87 -8.64
N ASN A 3 14.63 -8.08 -7.90
CA ASN A 3 13.32 -7.53 -8.26
C ASN A 3 12.61 -7.26 -6.95
N ASN A 4 12.79 -6.08 -6.43
CA ASN A 4 12.30 -5.74 -5.10
C ASN A 4 11.76 -4.32 -5.11
N VAL A 5 10.53 -4.17 -4.66
CA VAL A 5 9.87 -2.88 -4.61
C VAL A 5 9.34 -2.67 -3.22
N ILE A 6 9.58 -1.50 -2.67
CA ILE A 6 9.06 -1.13 -1.36
C ILE A 6 8.23 0.13 -1.56
N LEU A 7 6.97 0.07 -1.19
CA LEU A 7 6.03 1.16 -1.42
C LEU A 7 5.23 1.47 -0.16
N MET A 8 4.86 2.71 -0.04
CA MET A 8 3.97 3.18 0.99
C MET A 8 2.98 4.14 0.34
N GLY A 9 1.71 3.90 0.52
CA GLY A 9 0.71 4.76 -0.10
C GLY A 9 -0.65 4.56 0.51
N ARG A 10 -1.64 5.22 -0.06
CA ARG A 10 -3.02 5.12 0.42
C ARG A 10 -3.84 4.33 -0.58
N LEU A 11 -4.71 3.49 -0.07
CA LEU A 11 -5.60 2.74 -0.94
C LEU A 11 -6.58 3.69 -1.61
N CYS A 12 -6.76 3.51 -2.91
CA CYS A 12 -7.70 4.32 -3.67
C CYS A 12 -9.12 3.81 -3.55
N SER A 13 -9.27 2.56 -3.16
CA SER A 13 -10.58 1.94 -2.97
C SER A 13 -10.40 0.74 -2.07
N ASP A 14 -11.50 0.16 -1.65
CA ASP A 14 -11.43 -1.08 -0.87
C ASP A 14 -10.82 -2.17 -1.74
N PRO A 15 -10.03 -3.07 -1.17
CA PRO A 15 -9.47 -4.17 -1.95
C PRO A 15 -10.55 -5.07 -2.50
N GLU A 16 -10.35 -5.50 -3.74
CA GLU A 16 -11.28 -6.43 -4.38
C GLU A 16 -10.78 -7.83 -4.14
N LEU A 17 -11.56 -8.63 -3.44
CA LEU A 17 -11.18 -10.00 -3.13
C LEU A 17 -11.90 -10.95 -4.05
N ARG A 18 -11.16 -11.92 -4.56
CA ARG A 18 -11.72 -12.96 -5.42
C ARG A 18 -11.09 -14.29 -5.05
N THR A 19 -11.77 -15.34 -5.47
CA THR A 19 -11.24 -16.69 -5.33
C THR A 19 -11.02 -17.25 -6.72
N THR A 20 -9.83 -17.77 -6.98
CA THR A 20 -9.53 -18.31 -8.30
C THR A 20 -10.13 -19.69 -8.46
N SER A 21 -10.05 -20.23 -9.68
CA SER A 21 -10.56 -21.56 -9.95
C SER A 21 -9.83 -22.63 -9.17
N THR A 22 -8.60 -22.35 -8.74
CA THR A 22 -7.87 -23.28 -7.90
C THR A 22 -8.10 -23.01 -6.42
N ASN A 23 -9.12 -22.21 -6.11
CA ASN A 23 -9.53 -21.95 -4.74
C ASN A 23 -8.51 -21.14 -3.93
N LYS A 24 -7.82 -20.26 -4.57
CA LYS A 24 -6.86 -19.39 -3.88
C LYS A 24 -7.40 -17.97 -3.82
N SER A 25 -7.17 -17.31 -2.70
CA SER A 25 -7.59 -15.93 -2.53
C SER A 25 -6.65 -15.00 -3.28
N VAL A 26 -7.22 -13.99 -3.92
CA VAL A 26 -6.42 -12.96 -4.55
C VAL A 26 -7.08 -11.61 -4.27
N ALA A 27 -6.27 -10.62 -3.95
CA ALA A 27 -6.76 -9.27 -3.71
C ALA A 27 -6.12 -8.32 -4.71
N ASN A 28 -6.94 -7.47 -5.29
CA ASN A 28 -6.48 -6.44 -6.21
C ASN A 28 -6.85 -5.09 -5.64
N PHE A 29 -5.92 -4.16 -5.65
CA PHE A 29 -6.22 -2.81 -5.21
C PHE A 29 -5.18 -1.87 -5.81
N ARG A 30 -5.49 -0.58 -5.76
CA ARG A 30 -4.56 0.45 -6.22
C ARG A 30 -4.20 1.32 -5.06
N ILE A 31 -2.96 1.77 -5.06
CA ILE A 31 -2.52 2.72 -4.05
C ILE A 31 -2.02 3.97 -4.74
N ALA A 32 -2.15 5.08 -4.05
CA ALA A 32 -1.61 6.36 -4.49
C ALA A 32 -0.33 6.61 -3.72
N VAL A 33 0.77 6.68 -4.45
CA VAL A 33 2.07 6.91 -3.85
C VAL A 33 2.49 8.32 -4.23
N ASP A 34 2.67 9.17 -3.24
CA ASP A 34 3.01 10.55 -3.49
C ASP A 34 4.44 10.65 -4.02
N ARG A 35 4.62 11.51 -5.00
CA ARG A 35 5.97 11.83 -5.45
C ARG A 35 6.60 12.77 -4.46
N GLY A 36 7.92 12.85 -4.50
CA GLY A 36 8.62 13.73 -3.60
C GLY A 36 8.14 15.16 -3.73
N TYR A 37 8.26 15.88 -2.64
CA TYR A 37 7.81 17.27 -2.60
C TYR A 37 8.59 18.12 -3.59
N SER A 38 7.87 18.98 -4.31
CA SER A 38 8.47 19.86 -5.25
C SER A 38 7.93 21.25 -4.95
N LYS A 39 8.80 22.13 -4.58
CA LYS A 39 8.39 23.47 -4.18
C LYS A 39 7.77 24.20 -5.35
N GLY A 40 6.63 24.81 -5.13
CA GLY A 40 6.00 25.60 -6.15
C GLY A 40 5.22 24.83 -7.19
N GLU A 41 5.08 23.54 -7.02
CA GLU A 41 4.33 22.72 -7.95
C GLU A 41 3.24 21.96 -7.23
N ASP A 42 2.23 21.58 -8.00
CA ASP A 42 1.17 20.75 -7.45
C ASP A 42 1.73 19.40 -7.07
N LYS A 43 1.18 18.83 -6.02
CA LYS A 43 1.57 17.48 -5.63
C LYS A 43 1.07 16.49 -6.66
N LYS A 44 1.89 15.51 -6.93
CA LYS A 44 1.55 14.45 -7.86
C LYS A 44 1.66 13.12 -7.18
N ALA A 45 0.87 12.19 -7.63
CA ALA A 45 0.91 10.84 -7.11
C ALA A 45 0.91 9.86 -8.25
N ASP A 46 1.54 8.73 -8.01
CA ASP A 46 1.50 7.61 -8.95
C ASP A 46 0.51 6.60 -8.43
N PHE A 47 -0.31 6.08 -9.35
CA PHE A 47 -1.31 5.10 -8.99
C PHE A 47 -0.81 3.74 -9.42
N ILE A 48 -0.61 2.86 -8.47
CA ILE A 48 0.06 1.58 -8.73
C ILE A 48 -0.88 0.45 -8.37
N THR A 49 -1.01 -0.50 -9.28
CA THR A 49 -1.86 -1.66 -9.07
C THR A 49 -1.09 -2.70 -8.27
N ILE A 50 -1.72 -3.17 -7.21
CA ILE A 50 -1.12 -4.15 -6.31
C ILE A 50 -1.95 -5.42 -6.36
N VAL A 51 -1.26 -6.54 -6.38
CA VAL A 51 -1.90 -7.86 -6.35
C VAL A 51 -1.33 -8.61 -5.17
N ALA A 52 -2.20 -9.23 -4.37
CA ALA A 52 -1.79 -10.04 -3.25
C ALA A 52 -2.48 -11.39 -3.33
N TRP A 53 -1.80 -12.42 -2.85
CA TRP A 53 -2.30 -13.79 -2.93
C TRP A 53 -2.40 -14.44 -1.56
N GLU A 54 -3.38 -15.29 -1.42
CA GLU A 54 -3.53 -16.21 -0.29
C GLU A 54 -3.51 -15.45 1.04
N ASN A 55 -2.63 -15.77 1.95
CA ASN A 55 -2.63 -15.14 3.26
C ASN A 55 -2.46 -13.62 3.20
N THR A 56 -1.65 -13.15 2.27
CA THR A 56 -1.50 -11.71 2.11
C THR A 56 -2.79 -11.07 1.63
N ALA A 57 -3.48 -11.74 0.71
CA ALA A 57 -4.76 -11.24 0.22
C ALA A 57 -5.79 -11.17 1.35
N ASP A 58 -5.85 -12.21 2.15
CA ASP A 58 -6.78 -12.25 3.27
C ASP A 58 -6.47 -11.15 4.28
N PHE A 59 -5.21 -10.95 4.56
CA PHE A 59 -4.79 -9.92 5.49
C PHE A 59 -5.20 -8.53 5.00
N VAL A 60 -4.93 -8.25 3.73
CA VAL A 60 -5.27 -6.96 3.17
C VAL A 60 -6.78 -6.75 3.17
N GLY A 61 -7.53 -7.77 2.76
CA GLY A 61 -8.97 -7.65 2.71
C GLY A 61 -9.62 -7.46 4.07
N LYS A 62 -8.98 -8.01 5.10
CA LYS A 62 -9.54 -7.93 6.44
C LYS A 62 -9.23 -6.60 7.10
N TYR A 63 -8.06 -6.05 6.87
CA TYR A 63 -7.61 -4.92 7.67
C TYR A 63 -7.47 -3.60 6.93
N PHE A 64 -7.52 -3.58 5.63
CA PHE A 64 -7.29 -2.35 4.88
C PHE A 64 -8.51 -1.93 4.08
N HIS A 65 -8.77 -0.65 4.05
CA HIS A 65 -9.92 -0.08 3.38
C HIS A 65 -9.50 1.17 2.63
N LYS A 66 -10.41 1.70 1.84
CA LYS A 66 -10.16 2.93 1.10
C LYS A 66 -9.59 4.00 2.03
N SER A 67 -8.57 4.67 1.57
CA SER A 67 -7.89 5.77 2.26
C SER A 67 -6.93 5.34 3.36
N ASP A 68 -6.84 4.06 3.67
CA ASP A 68 -5.88 3.60 4.65
C ASP A 68 -4.48 3.63 4.07
N MET A 69 -3.51 3.88 4.94
CA MET A 69 -2.10 3.81 4.55
C MET A 69 -1.62 2.38 4.66
N ILE A 70 -0.83 1.98 3.68
CA ILE A 70 -0.29 0.64 3.65
C ILE A 70 1.18 0.72 3.26
N ALA A 71 1.99 -0.10 3.88
CA ALA A 71 3.38 -0.28 3.49
C ALA A 71 3.54 -1.71 3.00
N LEU A 72 4.22 -1.88 1.89
CA LEU A 72 4.38 -3.21 1.34
C LEU A 72 5.73 -3.37 0.67
N ARG A 73 6.12 -4.61 0.54
CA ARG A 73 7.31 -5.01 -0.18
C ARG A 73 6.90 -6.12 -1.16
N GLY A 74 7.39 -6.04 -2.35
CA GLY A 74 7.06 -7.04 -3.35
C GLY A 74 7.93 -6.97 -4.57
N GLU A 75 7.39 -7.43 -5.66
CA GLU A 75 8.10 -7.51 -6.93
C GLU A 75 7.24 -6.92 -8.03
N ILE A 76 7.91 -6.38 -9.04
CA ILE A 76 7.21 -5.89 -10.22
C ILE A 76 6.95 -7.07 -11.14
N GLN A 77 5.72 -7.17 -11.63
CA GLN A 77 5.35 -8.17 -12.61
C GLN A 77 4.61 -7.51 -13.75
N THR A 78 4.82 -8.01 -14.94
CA THR A 78 4.09 -7.53 -16.10
C THR A 78 3.41 -8.72 -16.76
N ARG A 79 2.29 -8.46 -17.41
CA ARG A 79 1.62 -9.49 -18.18
C ARG A 79 1.00 -8.86 -19.40
N SER A 80 0.88 -9.64 -20.46
CA SER A 80 0.29 -9.19 -21.70
C SER A 80 -1.18 -9.57 -21.73
N TYR A 81 -1.98 -8.70 -22.27
CA TYR A 81 -3.39 -9.00 -22.46
C TYR A 81 -3.90 -8.22 -23.65
N GLU A 82 -5.07 -8.60 -24.15
CA GLU A 82 -5.72 -7.89 -25.24
C GLU A 82 -6.86 -7.08 -24.71
N ASP A 83 -6.95 -5.83 -25.14
CA ASP A 83 -8.06 -5.00 -24.71
C ASP A 83 -9.27 -5.27 -25.60
N ASN A 84 -10.36 -4.54 -25.33
CA ASN A 84 -11.61 -4.77 -26.05
C ASN A 84 -11.50 -4.46 -27.53
N ASN A 85 -10.51 -3.71 -27.94
CA ASN A 85 -10.31 -3.39 -29.33
C ASN A 85 -9.37 -4.34 -30.04
N GLY A 86 -8.90 -5.38 -29.35
CA GLY A 86 -7.99 -6.34 -29.92
C GLY A 86 -6.54 -5.92 -29.92
N ASN A 87 -6.21 -4.82 -29.27
CA ASN A 87 -4.84 -4.36 -29.17
C ASN A 87 -4.12 -5.04 -28.02
N LYS A 88 -2.87 -5.39 -28.25
CA LYS A 88 -2.08 -6.00 -27.18
C LYS A 88 -1.61 -4.93 -26.22
N ARG A 89 -1.75 -5.20 -24.94
CA ARG A 89 -1.35 -4.27 -23.88
C ARG A 89 -0.53 -5.01 -22.84
N THR A 90 0.25 -4.25 -22.11
CA THR A 90 1.03 -4.80 -21.01
C THR A 90 0.53 -4.20 -19.70
N ALA A 91 0.15 -5.05 -18.79
CA ALA A 91 -0.24 -4.61 -17.45
C ALA A 91 0.99 -4.63 -16.56
N PHE A 92 1.14 -3.58 -15.77
CA PHE A 92 2.23 -3.43 -14.83
C PHE A 92 1.62 -3.54 -13.44
N GLU A 93 2.13 -4.45 -12.63
CA GLU A 93 1.58 -4.71 -11.31
C GLU A 93 2.70 -4.97 -10.32
N VAL A 94 2.41 -4.74 -9.06
CA VAL A 94 3.32 -5.11 -7.98
C VAL A 94 2.70 -6.27 -7.24
N LEU A 95 3.43 -7.37 -7.16
CA LEU A 95 2.98 -8.53 -6.40
C LEU A 95 3.46 -8.36 -4.97
N ALA A 96 2.53 -8.12 -4.06
CA ALA A 96 2.87 -7.87 -2.66
C ALA A 96 3.28 -9.16 -1.98
N ARG A 97 4.43 -9.16 -1.37
CA ARG A 97 4.92 -10.30 -0.59
C ARG A 97 4.74 -10.07 0.89
N GLU A 98 4.88 -8.84 1.32
CA GLU A 98 4.82 -8.50 2.72
C GLU A 98 4.06 -7.19 2.86
N VAL A 99 3.12 -7.14 3.77
CA VAL A 99 2.28 -5.96 3.97
C VAL A 99 2.30 -5.61 5.44
N SER A 100 2.42 -4.33 5.74
CA SER A 100 2.46 -3.86 7.11
C SER A 100 1.60 -2.64 7.29
N PHE A 101 1.13 -2.45 8.51
CA PHE A 101 0.44 -1.24 8.86
C PHE A 101 1.45 -0.11 8.98
N CYS A 102 1.01 1.09 8.63
CA CYS A 102 1.83 2.26 8.83
C CYS A 102 0.91 3.47 8.97
N GLY A 103 1.45 4.55 9.41
CA GLY A 103 0.73 5.79 9.45
C GLY A 103 -0.53 5.74 10.23
N GLY A 104 -0.70 5.53 11.18
CA GLY A 104 -1.79 5.45 11.93
C GLY A 104 -2.91 6.25 11.92
N LYS A 105 -3.36 6.69 10.95
CA LYS A 105 -4.34 7.45 10.96
C LYS A 105 -5.47 7.06 11.64
N ASN A 106 -5.77 6.19 11.70
CA ASN A 106 -6.82 5.90 12.35
C ASN A 106 -6.65 6.01 13.59
N GLU A 107 -5.84 6.49 13.85
CA GLU A 107 -5.67 6.65 14.91
C GLU A 107 -6.47 7.22 15.62
N ALA A 108 -6.95 7.91 15.23
CA ALA A 108 -7.88 8.51 15.91
C ALA A 108 -8.55 7.52 16.65
N ASN A 109 -8.67 6.57 16.21
CA ASN A 109 -9.34 5.73 16.89
C ASN A 109 -8.63 5.08 17.79
N GLN A 110 -7.69 5.16 17.85
CA GLN A 110 -7.09 4.52 18.65
C GLN A 110 -6.59 5.06 19.56
N ALA A 111 -6.74 5.68 19.89
CA ALA A 111 -6.33 6.11 20.64
C ALA A 111 -6.05 5.88 21.72
N PRO A 112 -6.16 5.89 21.95
CA PRO A 112 -5.77 5.73 22.76
C PRO A 112 -4.84 5.47 23.13
N THR A 113 -4.72 5.40 22.97
CA THR A 113 -3.95 5.08 23.21
C THR A 113 -3.05 5.52 23.57
N GLN A 114 -3.16 5.77 23.69
CA GLN A 114 -2.41 6.07 24.04
C GLN A 114 -1.62 6.35 24.51
N MET A 115 -1.65 6.36 24.65
CA MET A 115 -0.98 6.50 25.06
C MET A 115 -0.10 6.71 25.28
N SER A 116 -0.14 6.78 25.21
CA SER A 116 0.68 6.83 25.44
C SER A 116 1.52 7.34 25.54
N THR A 117 1.53 7.66 25.45
CA THR A 117 2.30 8.11 25.58
C THR A 117 2.92 8.93 25.77
N PRO A 118 2.68 9.22 26.11
CA PRO A 118 3.27 10.08 26.21
C PRO A 118 4.34 10.41 26.31
N ASP A 119 4.68 10.19 26.44
CA ASP A 119 5.71 10.28 26.51
C ASP A 119 6.61 10.34 25.65
N PHE A 120 6.47 10.27 25.13
CA PHE A 120 7.30 10.18 24.36
C PHE A 120 7.69 11.16 23.74
N GLU A 121 7.18 11.67 23.82
CA GLU A 121 7.47 12.39 23.40
C GLU A 121 8.34 12.98 23.28
N GLU A 122 8.30 13.01 23.97
CA GLU A 122 9.04 13.45 24.05
C GLU A 122 10.03 13.51 23.63
N ILE A 123 10.11 13.30 23.64
CA ILE A 123 11.00 13.20 23.39
C ILE A 123 11.64 13.51 22.78
N ASP A 124 11.37 13.55 22.64
CA ASP A 124 11.95 13.83 22.14
C ASP A 124 12.66 14.23 21.73
N ASP A 125 12.34 14.42 21.92
CA ASP A 125 12.95 14.79 21.67
C ASP A 125 13.73 15.02 21.30
N ASP A 126 13.55 14.97 21.41
CA ASP A 126 14.26 15.14 21.16
C ASP A 126 14.93 15.40 20.68
N GLU A 127 14.68 15.42 20.73
CA GLU A 127 15.18 15.58 20.41
C GLU A 127 15.95 15.78 19.88
N GLU A 128 15.80 15.84 19.89
CA GLU A 128 16.50 15.84 19.55
C GLU A 128 17.17 15.71 18.81
N LEU A 129 17.07 15.51 18.31
CA LEU A 129 17.68 15.16 17.65
C LEU A 129 18.30 15.59 16.84
N PRO A 130 18.47 15.61 16.77
CA PRO A 130 19.17 16.09 15.96
C PRO A 130 19.41 15.69 14.94
N PHE A 131 19.28 15.53 14.51
CA PHE A 131 19.69 15.09 13.65
C PHE A 131 19.55 15.45 12.86
#